data_9ece92b3eb95bf84fe3cb081664b6740
#
_entry.id   9ece92b3eb95bf84fe3cb081664b6740
#
_cell.length_a   1.000
_cell.length_b   1.000
_cell.length_c   1.000
_cell.angle_alpha   90.00
_cell.angle_beta   90.00
_cell.angle_gamma   90.00
#
_symmetry.space_group_name_H-M   'P 1'
#
loop_
_entity.id
_entity.type
_entity.pdbx_description
1 polymer ?
#
loop_
_entity_poly.entity_id
_entity_poly.type
_entity_poly.pdbx_seq_one_letter_code
_entity_poly.pdbx_strand_id
1 'polypeptide(L)'
;MAQRPFQAGAVVNLSDEEGAKDVVVCTVPARKRFDVKFLGINGFGHPTQPLFYAVHVTTRSRVGIYPIALTGVSEIDEPEFPARFFGSQEAMLYADPKSNLIFSVARKGTTGNVRVFIELCGLLVDA
;
A
#
# COMPACT_ATOMS: atom_id res chain seq x y z
N MET A 1 19.86 20.97 -5.85
CA MET A 1 18.61 20.21 -5.60
C MET A 1 18.83 19.29 -4.41
N ALA A 2 18.02 19.45 -3.39
CA ALA A 2 18.13 18.61 -2.21
C ALA A 2 17.31 17.33 -2.40
N GLN A 3 17.90 16.20 -2.04
CA GLN A 3 17.25 14.90 -2.02
C GLN A 3 17.49 14.27 -0.65
N ARG A 4 16.47 13.66 -0.09
CA ARG A 4 16.63 12.94 1.16
C ARG A 4 15.78 11.66 1.18
N PRO A 5 16.26 10.60 1.85
CA PRO A 5 15.49 9.40 2.04
C PRO A 5 14.19 9.70 2.78
N PHE A 6 13.13 9.00 2.38
CA PHE A 6 11.83 9.13 3.02
C PHE A 6 11.12 7.79 3.04
N GLN A 7 10.48 7.51 4.16
CA GLN A 7 9.68 6.31 4.34
C GLN A 7 8.32 6.69 4.88
N ALA A 8 7.30 6.00 4.43
CA ALA A 8 5.95 6.15 4.93
C ALA A 8 5.28 4.79 4.98
N GLY A 9 4.45 4.57 5.97
CA GLY A 9 3.75 3.32 6.14
C GLY A 9 2.35 3.53 6.69
N ALA A 10 1.52 2.50 6.54
CA ALA A 10 0.17 2.51 7.05
C ALA A 10 -0.30 1.09 7.35
N VAL A 11 -1.34 0.99 8.17
CA VAL A 11 -2.01 -0.27 8.48
C VAL A 11 -3.47 -0.14 8.07
N VAL A 12 -3.97 -1.13 7.36
CA VAL A 12 -5.39 -1.23 7.00
C VAL A 12 -5.96 -2.46 7.67
N ASN A 13 -7.07 -2.27 8.37
CA ASN A 13 -7.81 -3.38 8.96
C ASN A 13 -9.16 -3.50 8.26
N LEU A 14 -9.48 -4.68 7.76
CA LEU A 14 -10.82 -5.02 7.31
C LEU A 14 -11.47 -5.86 8.41
N SER A 15 -12.58 -5.38 8.93
CA SER A 15 -13.38 -6.14 9.89
C SER A 15 -14.27 -7.13 9.15
N ASP A 16 -14.85 -8.06 9.89
CA ASP A 16 -15.83 -8.98 9.33
C ASP A 16 -16.91 -8.19 8.59
N GLU A 17 -17.29 -8.67 7.41
CA GLU A 17 -18.25 -8.05 6.47
C GLU A 17 -17.69 -6.91 5.60
N GLU A 18 -16.49 -6.40 5.88
CA GLU A 18 -15.86 -5.39 5.01
C GLU A 18 -15.10 -6.03 3.86
N GLY A 19 -15.36 -5.57 2.63
CA GLY A 19 -14.72 -6.10 1.43
C GLY A 19 -13.58 -5.25 0.89
N ALA A 20 -13.51 -3.97 1.27
CA ALA A 20 -12.50 -3.05 0.77
C ALA A 20 -12.34 -1.84 1.68
N LYS A 21 -11.17 -1.23 1.63
CA LYS A 21 -10.88 0.00 2.36
C LYS A 21 -9.69 0.73 1.74
N ASP A 22 -9.74 2.06 1.79
CA ASP A 22 -8.64 2.93 1.40
C ASP A 22 -8.08 3.63 2.63
N VAL A 23 -6.78 3.91 2.62
CA VAL A 23 -6.13 4.68 3.66
C VAL A 23 -5.11 5.64 3.04
N VAL A 24 -4.97 6.84 3.59
CA VAL A 24 -3.90 7.76 3.21
C VAL A 24 -2.62 7.30 3.88
N VAL A 25 -1.62 6.92 3.08
CA VAL A 25 -0.31 6.51 3.59
C VAL A 25 0.48 7.73 4.01
N CYS A 26 0.53 8.74 3.15
CA CYS A 26 1.19 10.00 3.45
C CYS A 26 0.67 11.11 2.55
N THR A 27 0.93 12.35 3.00
CA THR A 27 0.72 13.54 2.18
C THR A 27 2.10 14.10 1.84
N VAL A 28 2.34 14.34 0.56
CA VAL A 28 3.63 14.87 0.11
C VAL A 28 3.76 16.32 0.57
N PRO A 29 4.87 16.71 1.23
CA PRO A 29 5.06 18.08 1.67
C PRO A 29 5.00 19.09 0.51
N ALA A 30 4.60 20.32 0.82
CA ALA A 30 4.64 21.40 -0.15
C ALA A 30 6.07 21.60 -0.68
N ARG A 31 6.20 21.90 -1.97
CA ARG A 31 7.49 22.11 -2.64
C ARG A 31 8.39 20.87 -2.70
N LYS A 32 7.83 19.69 -2.43
CA LYS A 32 8.54 18.42 -2.57
C LYS A 32 7.78 17.51 -3.51
N ARG A 33 8.49 16.60 -4.14
CA ARG A 33 7.95 15.48 -4.88
C ARG A 33 8.43 14.21 -4.20
N PHE A 34 7.55 13.26 -4.03
CA PHE A 34 7.96 11.96 -3.49
C PHE A 34 8.19 11.00 -4.64
N ASP A 35 9.45 10.62 -4.83
CA ASP A 35 9.84 9.59 -5.79
C ASP A 35 9.88 8.26 -5.05
N VAL A 36 8.82 7.46 -5.23
CA VAL A 36 8.72 6.15 -4.61
C VAL A 36 9.57 5.16 -5.39
N LYS A 37 10.50 4.49 -4.72
CA LYS A 37 11.44 3.54 -5.33
C LYS A 37 11.15 2.09 -4.96
N PHE A 38 10.47 1.86 -3.86
CA PHE A 38 10.21 0.52 -3.36
C PHE A 38 8.90 0.48 -2.58
N LEU A 39 8.16 -0.62 -2.76
CA LEU A 39 6.92 -0.92 -2.04
C LEU A 39 7.06 -2.27 -1.35
N GLY A 40 6.62 -2.34 -0.10
CA GLY A 40 6.55 -3.60 0.64
C GLY A 40 5.17 -3.77 1.27
N ILE A 41 4.63 -4.97 1.21
CA ILE A 41 3.31 -5.28 1.75
C ILE A 41 3.35 -6.59 2.50
N ASN A 42 2.72 -6.61 3.67
CA ASN A 42 2.39 -7.82 4.40
C ASN A 42 0.92 -7.77 4.77
N GLY A 43 0.15 -8.72 4.28
CA GLY A 43 -1.26 -8.85 4.61
C GLY A 43 -1.53 -10.16 5.31
N PHE A 44 -2.42 -10.13 6.29
CA PHE A 44 -2.82 -11.28 7.08
C PHE A 44 -4.33 -11.45 6.96
N GLY A 45 -4.76 -12.64 6.56
CA GLY A 45 -6.17 -12.91 6.32
C GLY A 45 -6.42 -14.41 6.22
N HIS A 46 -7.28 -14.80 5.30
CA HIS A 46 -7.72 -16.19 5.14
C HIS A 46 -7.34 -16.70 3.75
N PRO A 47 -6.89 -17.97 3.64
CA PRO A 47 -6.41 -18.52 2.37
C PRO A 47 -7.47 -18.59 1.27
N THR A 48 -8.75 -18.61 1.66
CA THR A 48 -9.87 -18.66 0.70
C THR A 48 -10.35 -17.29 0.25
N GLN A 49 -9.75 -16.21 0.75
CA GLN A 49 -10.14 -14.85 0.43
C GLN A 49 -8.94 -14.03 -0.03
N PRO A 50 -8.55 -14.14 -1.31
CA PRO A 50 -7.40 -13.43 -1.86
C PRO A 50 -7.52 -11.93 -1.67
N LEU A 51 -6.38 -11.30 -1.36
CA LEU A 51 -6.27 -9.86 -1.18
C LEU A 51 -5.73 -9.23 -2.46
N PHE A 52 -6.25 -8.04 -2.77
CA PHE A 52 -5.82 -7.23 -3.89
C PHE A 52 -5.37 -5.88 -3.36
N TYR A 53 -4.23 -5.41 -3.84
CA TYR A 53 -3.61 -4.18 -3.37
C TYR A 53 -3.38 -3.20 -4.52
N ALA A 54 -3.52 -1.91 -4.25
CA ALA A 54 -3.16 -0.87 -5.20
C ALA A 54 -2.71 0.39 -4.46
N VAL A 55 -1.83 1.14 -5.10
CA VAL A 55 -1.43 2.47 -4.63
C VAL A 55 -1.93 3.51 -5.64
N HIS A 56 -2.59 4.53 -5.14
CA HIS A 56 -3.05 5.66 -5.94
C HIS A 56 -2.07 6.81 -5.77
N VAL A 57 -1.58 7.32 -6.87
CA VAL A 57 -0.60 8.41 -6.92
C VAL A 57 -1.16 9.54 -7.76
N THR A 58 -1.11 10.76 -7.24
CA THR A 58 -1.56 11.95 -7.96
C THR A 58 -0.37 12.66 -8.59
N THR A 59 -0.45 12.85 -9.90
CA THR A 59 0.48 13.69 -10.66
C THR A 59 -0.28 14.89 -11.23
N ARG A 60 0.42 15.82 -11.85
CA ARG A 60 -0.16 17.06 -12.39
C ARG A 60 -1.38 16.86 -13.29
N SER A 61 -1.39 15.78 -14.05
CA SER A 61 -2.40 15.57 -15.07
C SER A 61 -3.48 14.57 -14.70
N ARG A 62 -3.23 13.69 -13.71
CA ARG A 62 -4.16 12.61 -13.39
C ARG A 62 -3.81 11.88 -12.10
N VAL A 63 -4.77 11.13 -11.60
CA VAL A 63 -4.54 10.12 -10.57
C VAL A 63 -4.19 8.82 -11.27
N GLY A 64 -3.04 8.25 -10.95
CA GLY A 64 -2.64 6.92 -11.40
C GLY A 64 -2.99 5.88 -10.35
N ILE A 65 -3.42 4.71 -10.80
CA ILE A 65 -3.69 3.56 -9.94
C ILE A 65 -2.70 2.47 -10.31
N TYR A 66 -1.88 2.03 -9.34
CA TYR A 66 -0.81 1.08 -9.58
C TYR A 66 -1.07 -0.19 -8.76
N PRO A 67 -1.53 -1.28 -9.41
CA PRO A 67 -1.70 -2.55 -8.73
C PRO A 67 -0.36 -3.08 -8.21
N ILE A 68 -0.40 -3.71 -7.06
CA ILE A 68 0.78 -4.31 -6.45
C ILE A 68 0.66 -5.82 -6.54
N ALA A 69 1.63 -6.45 -7.18
CA ALA A 69 1.64 -7.89 -7.33
C ALA A 69 2.02 -8.58 -6.03
N LEU A 70 1.30 -9.64 -5.70
CA LEU A 70 1.72 -10.54 -4.63
C LEU A 70 2.88 -11.38 -5.12
N THR A 71 3.93 -11.49 -4.31
CA THR A 71 5.07 -12.36 -4.58
C THR A 71 4.93 -13.70 -3.88
N GLY A 72 4.04 -13.81 -2.92
CA GLY A 72 3.79 -15.08 -2.27
C GLY A 72 2.56 -15.07 -1.37
N VAL A 73 2.08 -16.27 -1.09
CA VAL A 73 1.03 -16.55 -0.12
C VAL A 73 1.51 -17.73 0.70
N SER A 74 1.42 -17.65 2.01
CA SER A 74 1.78 -18.76 2.88
C SER A 74 0.71 -18.96 3.95
N GLU A 75 0.51 -20.23 4.34
CA GLU A 75 -0.29 -20.54 5.51
C GLU A 75 0.57 -20.36 6.76
N ILE A 76 -0.03 -19.83 7.81
CA ILE A 76 0.63 -19.65 9.09
C ILE A 76 -0.23 -20.23 10.21
N ASP A 77 0.43 -20.61 11.31
CA ASP A 77 -0.26 -21.19 12.46
C ASP A 77 -0.78 -20.08 13.38
N GLU A 78 -1.76 -19.33 12.87
CA GLU A 78 -2.41 -18.24 13.59
C GLU A 78 -3.92 -18.34 13.39
N PRO A 79 -4.71 -18.59 14.46
CA PRO A 79 -6.15 -18.83 14.32
C PRO A 79 -6.93 -17.65 13.72
N GLU A 80 -6.56 -16.42 14.07
CA GLU A 80 -7.26 -15.23 13.56
C GLU A 80 -6.89 -14.93 12.11
N PHE A 81 -5.62 -15.13 11.75
CA PHE A 81 -5.10 -14.84 10.42
C PHE A 81 -4.33 -16.05 9.88
N PRO A 82 -5.02 -17.07 9.38
CA PRO A 82 -4.33 -18.31 8.98
C PRO A 82 -3.54 -18.23 7.68
N ALA A 83 -3.58 -17.11 6.98
CA ALA A 83 -2.79 -16.91 5.76
C ALA A 83 -2.08 -15.57 5.77
N ARG A 84 -0.89 -15.54 5.16
CA ARG A 84 -0.10 -14.35 4.93
C ARG A 84 0.03 -14.12 3.44
N PHE A 85 -0.31 -12.93 2.99
CA PHE A 85 -0.18 -12.48 1.60
C PHE A 85 0.88 -11.39 1.58
N PHE A 86 1.95 -11.57 0.83
CA PHE A 86 3.04 -10.61 0.86
C PHE A 86 3.52 -10.28 -0.55
N GLY A 87 4.09 -9.09 -0.68
CA GLY A 87 4.66 -8.63 -1.92
C GLY A 87 5.67 -7.54 -1.67
N SER A 88 6.63 -7.44 -2.54
CA SER A 88 7.57 -6.33 -2.56
C SER A 88 8.01 -6.12 -4.00
N GLN A 89 8.23 -4.87 -4.36
CA GLN A 89 8.65 -4.54 -5.71
C GLN A 89 9.37 -3.21 -5.75
N GLU A 90 10.30 -3.09 -6.68
CA GLU A 90 10.84 -1.81 -7.06
C GLU A 90 9.77 -1.02 -7.81
N ALA A 91 9.82 0.29 -7.68
CA ALA A 91 8.84 1.15 -8.29
C ALA A 91 9.51 2.42 -8.83
N MET A 92 8.81 3.08 -9.73
CA MET A 92 9.15 4.43 -10.18
C MET A 92 7.86 5.24 -10.23
N LEU A 93 7.40 5.63 -9.03
CA LEU A 93 6.17 6.40 -8.89
C LEU A 93 6.53 7.79 -8.37
N TYR A 94 5.93 8.81 -8.97
CA TYR A 94 6.18 10.20 -8.62
C TYR A 94 4.89 10.81 -8.10
N ALA A 95 4.90 11.31 -6.88
CA ALA A 95 3.76 11.97 -6.28
C ALA A 95 4.06 13.46 -6.12
N ASP A 96 3.17 14.29 -6.64
CA ASP A 96 3.33 15.76 -6.66
C ASP A 96 3.19 16.39 -5.27
N PRO A 97 3.72 17.60 -5.10
CA PRO A 97 3.54 18.33 -3.83
C PRO A 97 2.09 18.41 -3.41
N LYS A 98 1.84 18.26 -2.12
CA LYS A 98 0.52 18.33 -1.48
C LYS A 98 -0.45 17.21 -1.85
N SER A 99 -0.04 16.26 -2.70
CA SER A 99 -0.88 15.12 -3.04
C SER A 99 -0.86 14.05 -1.94
N ASN A 100 -1.91 13.24 -1.91
CA ASN A 100 -2.00 12.09 -1.02
C ASN A 100 -1.64 10.83 -1.78
N LEU A 101 -0.83 9.97 -1.16
CA LEU A 101 -0.67 8.59 -1.61
C LEU A 101 -1.68 7.75 -0.85
N ILE A 102 -2.54 7.07 -1.58
CA ILE A 102 -3.63 6.28 -1.02
C ILE A 102 -3.37 4.81 -1.30
N PHE A 103 -3.47 4.00 -0.26
CA PHE A 103 -3.36 2.56 -0.38
C PHE A 103 -4.74 1.94 -0.30
N SER A 104 -5.07 1.11 -1.28
CA SER A 104 -6.36 0.42 -1.36
C SER A 104 -6.16 -1.07 -1.16
N VAL A 105 -6.99 -1.64 -0.31
CA VAL A 105 -7.05 -3.08 -0.07
C VAL A 105 -8.46 -3.54 -0.39
N ALA A 106 -8.56 -4.62 -1.14
CA ALA A 106 -9.83 -5.28 -1.41
C ALA A 106 -9.65 -6.79 -1.28
N ARG A 107 -10.73 -7.49 -1.00
CA ARG A 107 -10.72 -8.95 -0.97
C ARG A 107 -11.94 -9.51 -1.68
N LYS A 108 -11.79 -10.71 -2.17
CA LYS A 108 -12.90 -11.48 -2.71
C LYS A 108 -13.51 -12.29 -1.58
N GLY A 109 -14.58 -11.80 -1.02
CA GLY A 109 -15.21 -12.34 0.18
C GLY A 109 -15.17 -11.32 1.30
N THR A 110 -15.94 -11.53 2.35
CA THR A 110 -16.11 -10.56 3.44
C THR A 110 -16.09 -11.21 4.82
N THR A 111 -15.61 -12.45 4.93
CA THR A 111 -15.63 -13.19 6.18
C THR A 111 -14.31 -13.05 6.93
N GLY A 112 -14.41 -12.75 8.22
CA GLY A 112 -13.27 -12.66 9.11
C GLY A 112 -12.55 -11.31 9.02
N ASN A 113 -11.49 -11.19 9.78
CA ASN A 113 -10.69 -9.97 9.86
C ASN A 113 -9.47 -10.06 8.96
N VAL A 114 -9.04 -8.91 8.45
CA VAL A 114 -7.83 -8.76 7.64
C VAL A 114 -7.02 -7.61 8.19
N ARG A 115 -5.71 -7.77 8.22
CA ARG A 115 -4.78 -6.71 8.59
C ARG A 115 -3.68 -6.63 7.56
N VAL A 116 -3.46 -5.44 7.00
CA VAL A 116 -2.45 -5.22 5.97
C VAL A 116 -1.54 -4.09 6.37
N PHE A 117 -0.23 -4.33 6.25
CA PHE A 117 0.82 -3.34 6.44
C PHE A 117 1.41 -2.99 5.09
N ILE A 118 1.52 -1.70 4.81
CA ILE A 118 2.23 -1.21 3.62
C ILE A 118 3.36 -0.30 4.05
N GLU A 119 4.45 -0.35 3.31
CA GLU A 119 5.58 0.56 3.45
C GLU A 119 6.05 1.04 2.10
N LEU A 120 6.28 2.33 2.00
CA LEU A 120 6.80 3.00 0.81
C LEU A 120 8.14 3.62 1.16
N CYS A 121 9.14 3.40 0.33
CA CYS A 121 10.47 3.98 0.49
C CYS A 121 10.88 4.71 -0.77
N GLY A 122 11.58 5.80 -0.63
CA GLY A 122 12.10 6.55 -1.77
C GLY A 122 12.79 7.82 -1.35
N LEU A 123 12.67 8.84 -2.18
CA LEU A 123 13.32 10.13 -2.00
C LEU A 123 12.31 11.26 -2.05
N LEU A 124 12.46 12.21 -1.13
CA LEU A 124 11.85 13.52 -1.29
C LEU A 124 12.81 14.41 -2.06
N VAL A 125 12.32 14.98 -3.13
CA VAL A 125 13.09 15.82 -4.06
C VAL A 125 12.43 17.17 -4.14
N ASP A 126 13.23 18.23 -4.23
CA ASP A 126 12.70 19.57 -4.42
C ASP A 126 11.91 19.65 -5.73
N ALA A 127 10.77 20.29 -5.66
CA ALA A 127 9.87 20.41 -6.81
C ALA A 127 9.44 21.86 -7.05
#